data_94bf97e913e88c4349e9c68b5614948e
#
_entry.id   94bf97e913e88c4349e9c68b5614948e
#
_cell.length_a   1.000
_cell.length_b   1.000
_cell.length_c   1.000
_cell.angle_alpha   90.00
_cell.angle_beta   90.00
_cell.angle_gamma   90.00
#
_symmetry.space_group_name_H-M   'P 1'
#
loop_
_entity.id
_entity.type
_entity.pdbx_description
1 polymer ?
#
loop_
_entity_poly.entity_id
_entity_poly.type
_entity_poly.pdbx_seq_one_letter_code
_entity_poly.pdbx_strand_id
1 'polypeptide(L)'
;MRYRSLGRSGLMVSVVGIGCNAFGTRIDLDRVRGIVDAAFDLGVNFFDTADVYGLGASEELLGQALAGRRDEGVVATKFGMDMEGHNGPDHGARASRRYVRRAVEASLRRLNTDHIDLYQLHQPDLVTPVEETLEAMNELVDEGKVRYLGCSNFAAWEVTHADWTARSRGLRGFVSAQNEYSLYNRSAEDELVPACEAAGVGLLPYFPLAYGLLTGKYTREGDAPEGSRLSHDSQQHRLASADFDRVDALADYASARGVELLDVAIGGLAAQPAVSSVIAGVSRAEQVHTNVAAGAWEPSADDLEALAEINRSALPGMTHRSYTVQR
;
A
#
# COMPACT_ATOMS: atom_id res chain seq x y z
N MET A 1 -18.20 3.10 -6.07
CA MET A 1 -16.94 2.42 -5.64
C MET A 1 -17.05 0.92 -5.88
N ARG A 2 -15.98 0.27 -6.34
CA ARG A 2 -15.87 -1.20 -6.42
C ARG A 2 -15.16 -1.74 -5.18
N TYR A 3 -15.50 -2.98 -4.79
CA TYR A 3 -14.88 -3.66 -3.66
C TYR A 3 -14.31 -5.01 -4.10
N ARG A 4 -13.23 -5.43 -3.46
CA ARG A 4 -12.58 -6.72 -3.68
C ARG A 4 -12.22 -7.38 -2.35
N SER A 5 -12.17 -8.70 -2.33
CA SER A 5 -11.54 -9.44 -1.24
C SER A 5 -10.06 -9.08 -1.13
N LEU A 6 -9.57 -8.88 0.07
CA LEU A 6 -8.15 -8.77 0.33
C LEU A 6 -7.53 -10.17 0.35
N GLY A 7 -6.89 -10.53 -0.77
CA GLY A 7 -6.40 -11.89 -0.97
C GLY A 7 -7.50 -12.95 -0.80
N ARG A 8 -7.15 -14.10 -0.28
CA ARG A 8 -8.09 -15.18 0.07
C ARG A 8 -8.71 -14.96 1.45
N SER A 9 -9.40 -13.85 1.64
CA SER A 9 -10.08 -13.53 2.90
C SER A 9 -11.50 -13.02 2.66
N GLY A 10 -12.29 -12.92 3.72
CA GLY A 10 -13.60 -12.26 3.71
C GLY A 10 -13.52 -10.74 3.90
N LEU A 11 -12.31 -10.15 4.01
CA LEU A 11 -12.14 -8.72 4.19
C LEU A 11 -12.34 -8.00 2.86
N MET A 12 -13.46 -7.30 2.73
CA MET A 12 -13.80 -6.53 1.53
C MET A 12 -13.26 -5.11 1.64
N VAL A 13 -12.39 -4.73 0.70
CA VAL A 13 -11.78 -3.40 0.64
C VAL A 13 -12.14 -2.69 -0.67
N SER A 14 -12.27 -1.37 -0.61
CA SER A 14 -12.44 -0.54 -1.81
C SER A 14 -11.18 -0.63 -2.70
N VAL A 15 -11.35 -0.65 -4.03
CA VAL A 15 -10.22 -0.75 -4.98
C VAL A 15 -9.24 0.42 -4.91
N VAL A 16 -9.68 1.54 -4.34
CA VAL A 16 -8.83 2.68 -3.97
C VAL A 16 -8.87 2.83 -2.46
N GLY A 17 -7.71 2.79 -1.82
CA GLY A 17 -7.51 2.99 -0.39
C GLY A 17 -6.83 4.32 -0.09
N ILE A 18 -7.01 4.82 1.12
CA ILE A 18 -6.39 6.06 1.61
C ILE A 18 -5.07 5.75 2.31
N GLY A 19 -3.97 6.26 1.76
CA GLY A 19 -2.66 6.26 2.44
C GLY A 19 -2.53 7.44 3.41
N CYS A 20 -2.41 7.14 4.70
CA CYS A 20 -2.45 8.12 5.78
C CYS A 20 -1.08 8.69 6.19
N ASN A 21 -0.03 8.50 5.41
CA ASN A 21 1.34 8.95 5.77
C ASN A 21 1.53 10.47 5.88
N ALA A 22 0.55 11.26 5.45
CA ALA A 22 0.53 12.72 5.61
C ALA A 22 -0.09 13.16 6.94
N PHE A 23 -0.87 12.30 7.58
CA PHE A 23 -1.62 12.63 8.79
C PHE A 23 -0.68 12.87 9.96
N GLY A 24 -0.86 13.99 10.65
CA GLY A 24 -0.01 14.37 11.78
C GLY A 24 1.43 14.80 11.44
N THR A 25 1.85 14.65 10.18
CA THR A 25 3.17 15.10 9.71
C THR A 25 3.09 16.35 8.82
N ARG A 26 2.09 16.40 7.94
CA ARG A 26 1.89 17.48 6.96
C ARG A 26 0.51 18.11 7.02
N ILE A 27 -0.45 17.44 7.61
CA ILE A 27 -1.83 17.91 7.75
C ILE A 27 -2.33 17.67 9.17
N ASP A 28 -3.22 18.54 9.60
CA ASP A 28 -3.87 18.56 10.90
C ASP A 28 -5.18 17.75 10.92
N LEU A 29 -5.82 17.70 12.09
CA LEU A 29 -7.04 16.95 12.33
C LEU A 29 -8.22 17.40 11.44
N ASP A 30 -8.38 18.70 11.21
CA ASP A 30 -9.52 19.21 10.44
C ASP A 30 -9.43 18.77 8.98
N ARG A 31 -8.22 18.77 8.41
CA ARG A 31 -7.99 18.21 7.08
C ARG A 31 -8.17 16.71 7.02
N VAL A 32 -7.73 15.99 8.07
CA VAL A 32 -7.93 14.53 8.17
C VAL A 32 -9.41 14.20 8.20
N ARG A 33 -10.22 14.92 8.99
CA ARG A 33 -11.68 14.74 9.01
C ARG A 33 -12.31 14.97 7.64
N GLY A 34 -11.95 16.05 6.95
CA GLY A 34 -12.45 16.30 5.59
C GLY A 34 -12.08 15.21 4.59
N ILE A 35 -10.89 14.59 4.73
CA ILE A 35 -10.47 13.45 3.92
C ILE A 35 -11.31 12.20 4.24
N VAL A 36 -11.51 11.89 5.53
CA VAL A 36 -12.30 10.74 5.99
C VAL A 36 -13.75 10.87 5.56
N ASP A 37 -14.36 12.06 5.71
CA ASP A 37 -15.73 12.33 5.27
C ASP A 37 -15.86 12.12 3.75
N ALA A 38 -14.98 12.74 2.94
CA ALA A 38 -14.98 12.55 1.50
C ALA A 38 -14.76 11.08 1.09
N ALA A 39 -13.92 10.33 1.83
CA ALA A 39 -13.70 8.92 1.59
C ALA A 39 -14.99 8.11 1.77
N PHE A 40 -15.68 8.28 2.88
CA PHE A 40 -16.94 7.58 3.14
C PHE A 40 -18.06 7.99 2.18
N ASP A 41 -18.19 9.28 1.88
CA ASP A 41 -19.19 9.79 0.90
C ASP A 41 -19.00 9.17 -0.50
N LEU A 42 -17.76 8.82 -0.86
CA LEU A 42 -17.40 8.18 -2.13
C LEU A 42 -17.36 6.64 -2.04
N GLY A 43 -17.68 6.08 -0.87
CA GLY A 43 -17.67 4.64 -0.62
C GLY A 43 -16.27 4.03 -0.45
N VAL A 44 -15.25 4.83 -0.16
CA VAL A 44 -13.93 4.29 0.24
C VAL A 44 -14.03 3.82 1.69
N ASN A 45 -13.65 2.56 1.93
CA ASN A 45 -13.67 1.99 3.28
C ASN A 45 -12.28 1.61 3.79
N PHE A 46 -11.19 1.75 3.02
CA PHE A 46 -9.87 1.25 3.38
C PHE A 46 -8.91 2.39 3.70
N PHE A 47 -8.39 2.41 4.94
CA PHE A 47 -7.46 3.41 5.47
C PHE A 47 -6.18 2.71 5.92
N ASP A 48 -5.04 3.07 5.31
CA ASP A 48 -3.74 2.48 5.59
C ASP A 48 -2.83 3.46 6.31
N THR A 49 -2.54 3.20 7.56
CA THR A 49 -1.61 3.94 8.41
C THR A 49 -0.43 3.07 8.87
N ALA A 50 0.39 3.57 9.79
CA ALA A 50 1.46 2.84 10.47
C ALA A 50 1.84 3.54 11.77
N ASP A 51 2.38 2.80 12.75
CA ASP A 51 2.89 3.35 13.99
C ASP A 51 4.02 4.37 13.76
N VAL A 52 4.89 4.11 12.79
CA VAL A 52 6.03 5.00 12.47
C VAL A 52 5.61 6.32 11.79
N TYR A 53 4.40 6.44 11.27
CA TYR A 53 3.98 7.67 10.60
C TYR A 53 3.77 8.80 11.62
N GLY A 54 4.74 9.73 11.66
CA GLY A 54 4.80 10.79 12.68
C GLY A 54 4.92 10.24 14.10
N LEU A 55 5.57 9.08 14.27
CA LEU A 55 5.76 8.41 15.57
C LEU A 55 4.43 8.19 16.31
N GLY A 56 3.39 7.78 15.59
CA GLY A 56 2.06 7.52 16.10
C GLY A 56 1.02 8.59 15.82
N ALA A 57 1.43 9.80 15.42
CA ALA A 57 0.50 10.90 15.18
C ALA A 57 -0.54 10.58 14.07
N SER A 58 -0.15 9.79 13.06
CA SER A 58 -1.10 9.37 12.02
C SER A 58 -2.20 8.47 12.56
N GLU A 59 -1.88 7.53 13.44
CA GLU A 59 -2.87 6.67 14.10
C GLU A 59 -3.78 7.49 15.02
N GLU A 60 -3.24 8.44 15.77
CA GLU A 60 -4.01 9.30 16.67
C GLU A 60 -5.04 10.17 15.90
N LEU A 61 -4.61 10.80 14.80
CA LEU A 61 -5.52 11.63 14.01
C LEU A 61 -6.56 10.80 13.26
N LEU A 62 -6.18 9.62 12.74
CA LEU A 62 -7.13 8.71 12.11
C LEU A 62 -8.16 8.21 13.12
N GLY A 63 -7.74 7.81 14.32
CA GLY A 63 -8.65 7.38 15.39
C GLY A 63 -9.65 8.47 15.80
N GLN A 64 -9.18 9.72 15.90
CA GLN A 64 -10.05 10.87 16.19
C GLN A 64 -11.04 11.17 15.04
N ALA A 65 -10.62 11.03 13.80
CA ALA A 65 -11.47 11.26 12.63
C ALA A 65 -12.53 10.15 12.46
N LEU A 66 -12.22 8.92 12.88
CA LEU A 66 -13.13 7.76 12.82
C LEU A 66 -14.05 7.67 14.05
N ALA A 67 -13.94 8.57 15.03
CA ALA A 67 -14.75 8.53 16.25
C ALA A 67 -16.26 8.52 15.94
N GLY A 68 -16.97 7.51 16.43
CA GLY A 68 -18.39 7.28 16.16
C GLY A 68 -18.71 6.61 14.83
N ARG A 69 -17.71 6.35 13.98
CA ARG A 69 -17.84 5.73 12.65
C ARG A 69 -16.81 4.62 12.40
N ARG A 70 -16.17 4.11 13.47
CA ARG A 70 -15.08 3.12 13.37
C ARG A 70 -15.47 1.89 12.55
N ASP A 71 -16.69 1.42 12.65
CA ASP A 71 -17.18 0.23 11.96
C ASP A 71 -17.47 0.44 10.46
N GLU A 72 -17.49 1.69 10.00
CA GLU A 72 -17.62 1.99 8.56
C GLU A 72 -16.30 1.80 7.80
N GLY A 73 -15.16 1.85 8.52
CA GLY A 73 -13.81 1.79 7.94
C GLY A 73 -13.05 0.52 8.25
N VAL A 74 -12.34 0.00 7.26
CA VAL A 74 -11.30 -1.01 7.41
C VAL A 74 -9.99 -0.29 7.70
N VAL A 75 -9.47 -0.43 8.92
CA VAL A 75 -8.22 0.20 9.36
C VAL A 75 -7.07 -0.79 9.28
N ALA A 76 -6.11 -0.48 8.41
CA ALA A 76 -4.83 -1.16 8.36
C ALA A 76 -3.78 -0.32 9.07
N THR A 77 -3.02 -0.92 9.98
CA THR A 77 -1.81 -0.29 10.54
C THR A 77 -0.65 -1.26 10.55
N LYS A 78 0.54 -0.76 10.82
CA LYS A 78 1.79 -1.51 10.71
C LYS A 78 2.66 -1.31 11.95
N PHE A 79 3.55 -2.28 12.17
CA PHE A 79 4.59 -2.26 13.20
C PHE A 79 5.89 -2.85 12.66
N GLY A 80 6.99 -2.68 13.40
CA GLY A 80 8.26 -3.33 13.08
C GLY A 80 9.34 -2.40 12.52
N MET A 81 9.01 -1.13 12.26
CA MET A 81 10.01 -0.08 12.02
C MET A 81 10.47 0.56 13.32
N ASP A 82 11.53 1.37 13.26
CA ASP A 82 12.05 2.08 14.41
C ASP A 82 11.09 3.16 14.89
N MET A 83 10.61 3.01 16.11
CA MET A 83 9.74 3.96 16.79
C MET A 83 10.48 4.86 17.77
N GLU A 84 11.81 4.91 17.71
CA GLU A 84 12.64 5.73 18.62
C GLU A 84 12.29 5.53 20.11
N GLY A 85 11.85 4.31 20.45
CA GLY A 85 11.43 3.95 21.80
C GLY A 85 9.98 4.29 22.18
N HIS A 86 9.17 4.92 21.30
CA HIS A 86 7.76 5.25 21.59
C HIS A 86 6.88 4.03 21.87
N ASN A 87 7.21 2.86 21.30
CA ASN A 87 6.57 1.58 21.63
C ASN A 87 7.33 0.81 22.73
N GLY A 88 8.31 1.45 23.40
CA GLY A 88 9.21 0.85 24.37
C GLY A 88 10.44 0.20 23.72
N PRO A 89 11.40 -0.31 24.52
CA PRO A 89 12.67 -0.84 24.02
C PRO A 89 12.46 -2.10 23.17
N ASP A 90 13.08 -2.14 21.98
CA ASP A 90 12.99 -3.22 20.99
C ASP A 90 14.27 -4.07 20.90
N HIS A 91 15.41 -3.50 21.25
CA HIS A 91 16.73 -4.14 21.12
C HIS A 91 17.03 -4.68 19.71
N GLY A 92 16.42 -4.09 18.67
CA GLY A 92 16.57 -4.49 17.28
C GLY A 92 15.67 -5.67 16.85
N ALA A 93 14.92 -6.29 17.77
CA ALA A 93 14.03 -7.43 17.50
C ALA A 93 12.56 -6.95 17.43
N ARG A 94 12.24 -6.21 16.37
CA ARG A 94 10.96 -5.49 16.22
C ARG A 94 9.80 -6.35 15.72
N ALA A 95 10.05 -7.62 15.38
CA ALA A 95 9.01 -8.61 15.11
C ALA A 95 8.92 -9.69 16.21
N SER A 96 9.70 -9.57 17.29
CA SER A 96 9.64 -10.52 18.40
C SER A 96 8.27 -10.49 19.10
N ARG A 97 7.86 -11.63 19.65
CA ARG A 97 6.60 -11.78 20.40
C ARG A 97 6.39 -10.66 21.42
N ARG A 98 7.46 -10.32 22.15
CA ARG A 98 7.43 -9.25 23.16
C ARG A 98 7.12 -7.89 22.53
N TYR A 99 7.74 -7.56 21.40
CA TYR A 99 7.56 -6.27 20.75
C TYR A 99 6.21 -6.20 20.05
N VAL A 100 5.79 -7.23 19.32
CA VAL A 100 4.48 -7.33 18.66
C VAL A 100 3.35 -6.98 19.63
N ARG A 101 3.38 -7.58 20.84
CA ARG A 101 2.37 -7.30 21.87
C ARG A 101 2.38 -5.85 22.37
N ARG A 102 3.54 -5.23 22.51
CA ARG A 102 3.62 -3.82 22.90
C ARG A 102 3.15 -2.88 21.80
N ALA A 103 3.56 -3.16 20.58
CA ALA A 103 3.22 -2.35 19.42
C ALA A 103 1.71 -2.33 19.18
N VAL A 104 1.04 -3.49 19.24
CA VAL A 104 -0.42 -3.56 19.03
C VAL A 104 -1.17 -2.78 20.12
N GLU A 105 -0.78 -2.91 21.40
CA GLU A 105 -1.41 -2.15 22.48
C GLU A 105 -1.23 -0.63 22.31
N ALA A 106 -0.06 -0.22 21.82
CA ALA A 106 0.19 1.19 21.53
C ALA A 106 -0.67 1.68 20.36
N SER A 107 -0.77 0.91 19.27
CA SER A 107 -1.61 1.23 18.11
C SER A 107 -3.10 1.29 18.47
N LEU A 108 -3.62 0.33 19.25
CA LEU A 108 -5.01 0.33 19.71
C LEU A 108 -5.34 1.58 20.54
N ARG A 109 -4.42 1.99 21.44
CA ARG A 109 -4.61 3.24 22.22
C ARG A 109 -4.63 4.48 21.35
N ARG A 110 -3.69 4.60 20.38
CA ARG A 110 -3.61 5.76 19.48
C ARG A 110 -4.81 5.82 18.53
N LEU A 111 -5.21 4.69 17.97
CA LEU A 111 -6.41 4.58 17.13
C LEU A 111 -7.72 4.70 17.91
N ASN A 112 -7.67 4.67 19.25
CA ASN A 112 -8.84 4.70 20.14
C ASN A 112 -9.89 3.65 19.74
N THR A 113 -9.46 2.40 19.59
CA THR A 113 -10.29 1.27 19.17
C THR A 113 -9.89 0.00 19.92
N ASP A 114 -10.77 -0.97 20.00
CA ASP A 114 -10.52 -2.28 20.60
C ASP A 114 -9.97 -3.31 19.60
N HIS A 115 -10.02 -3.01 18.30
CA HIS A 115 -9.52 -3.91 17.27
C HIS A 115 -8.90 -3.18 16.06
N ILE A 116 -8.01 -3.90 15.36
CA ILE A 116 -7.40 -3.52 14.08
C ILE A 116 -7.87 -4.52 13.04
N ASP A 117 -8.36 -4.03 11.89
CA ASP A 117 -8.85 -4.92 10.82
C ASP A 117 -7.71 -5.64 10.11
N LEU A 118 -6.63 -4.93 9.77
CA LEU A 118 -5.44 -5.50 9.15
C LEU A 118 -4.17 -5.02 9.88
N TYR A 119 -3.45 -5.95 10.51
CA TYR A 119 -2.20 -5.64 11.19
C TYR A 119 -1.02 -6.20 10.39
N GLN A 120 -0.08 -5.32 10.01
CA GLN A 120 0.97 -5.65 9.06
C GLN A 120 2.36 -5.55 9.69
N LEU A 121 3.21 -6.56 9.48
CA LEU A 121 4.65 -6.40 9.70
C LEU A 121 5.20 -5.48 8.60
N HIS A 122 5.71 -4.29 8.99
CA HIS A 122 6.06 -3.20 8.07
C HIS A 122 7.25 -3.53 7.16
N GLN A 123 8.16 -4.36 7.65
CA GLN A 123 9.31 -4.89 6.92
C GLN A 123 9.78 -6.20 7.55
N PRO A 124 10.52 -7.05 6.80
CA PRO A 124 11.15 -8.23 7.38
C PRO A 124 12.05 -7.85 8.57
N ASP A 125 12.00 -8.65 9.63
CA ASP A 125 12.92 -8.53 10.76
C ASP A 125 14.06 -9.55 10.59
N LEU A 126 15.28 -9.07 10.45
CA LEU A 126 16.46 -9.92 10.26
C LEU A 126 16.91 -10.63 11.54
N VAL A 127 16.31 -10.31 12.69
CA VAL A 127 16.68 -10.86 14.02
C VAL A 127 15.68 -11.94 14.44
N THR A 128 14.39 -11.70 14.25
CA THR A 128 13.33 -12.59 14.72
C THR A 128 12.91 -13.56 13.59
N PRO A 129 12.92 -14.88 13.84
CA PRO A 129 12.38 -15.85 12.89
C PRO A 129 10.91 -15.56 12.59
N VAL A 130 10.51 -15.71 11.31
CA VAL A 130 9.13 -15.44 10.86
C VAL A 130 8.09 -16.30 11.59
N GLU A 131 8.50 -17.48 12.04
CA GLU A 131 7.68 -18.40 12.83
C GLU A 131 7.22 -17.77 14.15
N GLU A 132 8.14 -17.15 14.89
CA GLU A 132 7.81 -16.48 16.15
C GLU A 132 6.88 -15.29 15.91
N THR A 133 7.14 -14.54 14.86
CA THR A 133 6.30 -13.40 14.49
C THR A 133 4.88 -13.84 14.14
N LEU A 134 4.74 -14.87 13.29
CA LEU A 134 3.44 -15.41 12.90
C LEU A 134 2.67 -15.95 14.11
N GLU A 135 3.33 -16.69 15.00
CA GLU A 135 2.70 -17.19 16.23
C GLU A 135 2.20 -16.02 17.10
N ALA A 136 3.05 -15.00 17.32
CA ALA A 136 2.67 -13.82 18.11
C ALA A 136 1.50 -13.05 17.50
N MET A 137 1.50 -12.87 16.18
CA MET A 137 0.39 -12.20 15.48
C MET A 137 -0.90 -13.05 15.51
N ASN A 138 -0.81 -14.38 15.44
CA ASN A 138 -1.96 -15.26 15.57
C ASN A 138 -2.61 -15.18 16.96
N GLU A 139 -1.81 -15.06 18.04
CA GLU A 139 -2.34 -14.83 19.38
C GLU A 139 -3.22 -13.55 19.44
N LEU A 140 -2.82 -12.48 18.74
CA LEU A 140 -3.60 -11.25 18.69
C LEU A 140 -4.95 -11.44 17.96
N VAL A 141 -4.99 -12.33 16.98
CA VAL A 141 -6.24 -12.69 16.31
C VAL A 141 -7.14 -13.50 17.25
N ASP A 142 -6.58 -14.46 17.98
CA ASP A 142 -7.33 -15.27 18.97
C ASP A 142 -7.85 -14.41 20.14
N GLU A 143 -7.11 -13.35 20.51
CA GLU A 143 -7.54 -12.35 21.50
C GLU A 143 -8.59 -11.36 20.95
N GLY A 144 -8.87 -11.37 19.65
CA GLY A 144 -9.83 -10.46 19.00
C GLY A 144 -9.29 -9.04 18.78
N LYS A 145 -8.02 -8.75 19.09
CA LYS A 145 -7.37 -7.46 18.87
C LYS A 145 -7.06 -7.16 17.42
N VAL A 146 -6.88 -8.20 16.61
CA VAL A 146 -6.56 -8.13 15.19
C VAL A 146 -7.52 -9.04 14.43
N ARG A 147 -8.00 -8.62 13.25
CA ARG A 147 -8.87 -9.42 12.41
C ARG A 147 -8.09 -10.23 11.36
N TYR A 148 -7.18 -9.57 10.66
CA TYR A 148 -6.38 -10.14 9.57
C TYR A 148 -4.92 -9.72 9.68
N LEU A 149 -4.03 -10.59 9.17
CA LEU A 149 -2.59 -10.40 9.20
C LEU A 149 -2.06 -10.04 7.82
N GLY A 150 -1.07 -9.14 7.76
CA GLY A 150 -0.40 -8.76 6.53
C GLY A 150 1.10 -8.55 6.71
N CYS A 151 1.79 -8.39 5.59
CA CYS A 151 3.20 -8.00 5.56
C CYS A 151 3.42 -6.85 4.58
N SER A 152 4.57 -6.20 4.70
CA SER A 152 4.99 -5.12 3.81
C SER A 152 6.49 -5.21 3.55
N ASN A 153 6.91 -4.81 2.35
CA ASN A 153 8.32 -4.85 1.92
C ASN A 153 8.96 -6.24 1.93
N PHE A 154 8.16 -7.29 1.84
CA PHE A 154 8.62 -8.66 1.73
C PHE A 154 9.01 -8.97 0.28
N ALA A 155 10.14 -9.65 0.09
CA ALA A 155 10.48 -10.24 -1.19
C ALA A 155 9.56 -11.44 -1.50
N ALA A 156 9.49 -11.85 -2.76
CA ALA A 156 8.64 -12.98 -3.18
C ALA A 156 8.91 -14.27 -2.39
N TRP A 157 10.21 -14.58 -2.16
CA TRP A 157 10.59 -15.76 -1.38
C TRP A 157 10.16 -15.67 0.10
N GLU A 158 10.15 -14.46 0.68
CA GLU A 158 9.71 -14.24 2.08
C GLU A 158 8.20 -14.42 2.21
N VAL A 159 7.41 -13.93 1.23
CA VAL A 159 5.97 -14.18 1.17
C VAL A 159 5.69 -15.68 1.10
N THR A 160 6.38 -16.39 0.21
CA THR A 160 6.23 -17.84 0.03
C THR A 160 6.66 -18.60 1.29
N HIS A 161 7.77 -18.20 1.93
CA HIS A 161 8.26 -18.81 3.16
C HIS A 161 7.27 -18.59 4.32
N ALA A 162 6.72 -17.38 4.47
CA ALA A 162 5.73 -17.09 5.51
C ALA A 162 4.42 -17.88 5.28
N ASP A 163 3.93 -17.98 4.04
CA ASP A 163 2.73 -18.78 3.71
C ASP A 163 2.95 -20.26 4.01
N TRP A 164 4.10 -20.84 3.58
CA TRP A 164 4.42 -22.23 3.87
C TRP A 164 4.56 -22.50 5.37
N THR A 165 5.22 -21.60 6.09
CA THR A 165 5.38 -21.67 7.56
C THR A 165 4.01 -21.65 8.25
N ALA A 166 3.14 -20.74 7.88
CA ALA A 166 1.80 -20.65 8.46
C ALA A 166 1.02 -21.95 8.21
N ARG A 167 0.98 -22.45 6.97
CA ARG A 167 0.28 -23.70 6.63
C ARG A 167 0.84 -24.90 7.36
N SER A 168 2.17 -25.05 7.43
CA SER A 168 2.82 -26.21 8.07
C SER A 168 2.58 -26.26 9.58
N ARG A 169 2.31 -25.10 10.21
CA ARG A 169 2.05 -24.97 11.63
C ARG A 169 0.56 -24.83 11.97
N GLY A 170 -0.32 -24.84 10.98
CA GLY A 170 -1.76 -24.64 11.19
C GLY A 170 -2.12 -23.24 11.67
N LEU A 171 -1.31 -22.23 11.33
CA LEU A 171 -1.52 -20.82 11.65
C LEU A 171 -2.27 -20.10 10.53
N ARG A 172 -2.89 -18.97 10.85
CA ARG A 172 -3.36 -18.01 9.86
C ARG A 172 -2.16 -17.33 9.22
N GLY A 173 -2.08 -17.33 7.90
CA GLY A 173 -1.04 -16.64 7.13
C GLY A 173 -1.38 -15.19 6.88
N PHE A 174 -0.49 -14.48 6.18
CA PHE A 174 -0.75 -13.14 5.68
C PHE A 174 -1.80 -13.18 4.59
N VAL A 175 -2.79 -12.29 4.66
CA VAL A 175 -3.80 -12.11 3.60
C VAL A 175 -3.40 -11.00 2.63
N SER A 176 -2.42 -10.16 2.99
CA SER A 176 -1.91 -9.07 2.16
C SER A 176 -0.39 -8.95 2.20
N ALA A 177 0.18 -8.51 1.06
CA ALA A 177 1.53 -7.98 0.96
C ALA A 177 1.45 -6.54 0.44
N GLN A 178 2.13 -5.61 1.12
CA GLN A 178 2.14 -4.20 0.73
C GLN A 178 3.54 -3.81 0.26
N ASN A 179 3.70 -3.56 -1.04
CA ASN A 179 4.99 -3.29 -1.66
C ASN A 179 4.93 -2.11 -2.63
N GLU A 180 6.10 -1.53 -2.95
CA GLU A 180 6.19 -0.53 -3.99
C GLU A 180 5.76 -1.14 -5.33
N TYR A 181 4.75 -0.55 -5.95
CA TYR A 181 4.28 -0.97 -7.25
C TYR A 181 3.50 0.15 -7.93
N SER A 182 3.83 0.42 -9.17
CA SER A 182 3.17 1.40 -10.03
C SER A 182 3.37 1.03 -11.49
N LEU A 183 2.64 1.62 -12.41
CA LEU A 183 2.91 1.44 -13.85
C LEU A 183 4.26 2.05 -14.28
N TYR A 184 4.86 2.88 -13.46
CA TYR A 184 6.23 3.38 -13.65
C TYR A 184 7.29 2.40 -13.14
N ASN A 185 7.07 1.74 -12.00
CA ASN A 185 7.94 0.70 -11.43
C ASN A 185 7.15 -0.61 -11.33
N ARG A 186 7.39 -1.52 -12.26
CA ARG A 186 6.70 -2.80 -12.39
C ARG A 186 7.54 -4.00 -11.94
N SER A 187 8.65 -3.77 -11.25
CA SER A 187 9.55 -4.84 -10.78
C SER A 187 8.85 -5.89 -9.89
N ALA A 188 7.75 -5.53 -9.23
CA ALA A 188 6.93 -6.47 -8.47
C ALA A 188 6.34 -7.61 -9.34
N GLU A 189 6.21 -7.40 -10.65
CA GLU A 189 5.61 -8.40 -11.56
C GLU A 189 6.54 -9.57 -11.86
N ASP A 190 7.85 -9.39 -11.69
CA ASP A 190 8.83 -10.42 -12.01
C ASP A 190 8.68 -11.64 -11.08
N GLU A 191 8.49 -11.42 -9.79
CA GLU A 191 8.45 -12.50 -8.80
C GLU A 191 7.34 -12.31 -7.74
N LEU A 192 7.10 -11.08 -7.26
CA LEU A 192 6.20 -10.84 -6.12
C LEU A 192 4.74 -11.08 -6.50
N VAL A 193 4.27 -10.58 -7.64
CA VAL A 193 2.90 -10.80 -8.11
C VAL A 193 2.61 -12.29 -8.27
N PRO A 194 3.42 -13.09 -8.99
CA PRO A 194 3.24 -14.54 -9.06
C PRO A 194 3.24 -15.25 -7.69
N ALA A 195 4.12 -14.82 -6.77
CA ALA A 195 4.16 -15.38 -5.42
C ALA A 195 2.88 -15.08 -4.63
N CYS A 196 2.37 -13.84 -4.72
CA CYS A 196 1.13 -13.44 -4.09
C CYS A 196 -0.07 -14.23 -4.65
N GLU A 197 -0.15 -14.41 -5.97
CA GLU A 197 -1.21 -15.21 -6.60
C GLU A 197 -1.17 -16.68 -6.13
N ALA A 198 0.01 -17.30 -6.12
CA ALA A 198 0.20 -18.68 -5.68
C ALA A 198 -0.17 -18.86 -4.21
N ALA A 199 0.19 -17.92 -3.35
CA ALA A 199 -0.15 -17.92 -1.92
C ALA A 199 -1.59 -17.48 -1.63
N GLY A 200 -2.27 -16.84 -2.59
CA GLY A 200 -3.59 -16.22 -2.41
C GLY A 200 -3.55 -15.00 -1.50
N VAL A 201 -2.43 -14.28 -1.54
CA VAL A 201 -2.18 -13.02 -0.82
C VAL A 201 -2.54 -11.86 -1.72
N GLY A 202 -3.33 -10.89 -1.22
CA GLY A 202 -3.69 -9.69 -1.97
C GLY A 202 -2.56 -8.66 -1.94
N LEU A 203 -2.25 -8.07 -3.09
CA LEU A 203 -1.24 -7.02 -3.18
C LEU A 203 -1.87 -5.65 -2.90
N LEU A 204 -1.19 -4.87 -2.09
CA LEU A 204 -1.52 -3.49 -1.74
C LEU A 204 -0.40 -2.55 -2.23
N PRO A 205 -0.44 -2.07 -3.49
CA PRO A 205 0.55 -1.16 -4.01
C PRO A 205 0.64 0.15 -3.21
N TYR A 206 1.85 0.50 -2.73
CA TYR A 206 2.14 1.84 -2.26
C TYR A 206 2.97 2.61 -3.32
N PHE A 207 2.98 3.95 -3.26
CA PHE A 207 3.51 4.85 -4.29
C PHE A 207 2.96 4.59 -5.70
N PRO A 208 1.64 4.37 -5.86
CA PRO A 208 1.04 4.07 -7.16
C PRO A 208 1.26 5.17 -8.20
N LEU A 209 1.49 6.40 -7.74
CA LEU A 209 1.74 7.57 -8.58
C LEU A 209 3.24 7.88 -8.75
N ALA A 210 4.15 6.93 -8.42
CA ALA A 210 5.59 7.10 -8.54
C ALA A 210 6.05 8.46 -7.97
N TYR A 211 5.78 8.70 -6.67
CA TYR A 211 6.08 9.97 -5.98
C TYR A 211 5.40 11.21 -6.58
N GLY A 212 4.42 11.01 -7.44
CA GLY A 212 3.65 12.05 -8.12
C GLY A 212 4.07 12.26 -9.59
N LEU A 213 5.03 11.52 -10.12
CA LEU A 213 5.41 11.57 -11.54
C LEU A 213 4.21 11.28 -12.45
N LEU A 214 3.36 10.33 -12.07
CA LEU A 214 2.17 9.94 -12.83
C LEU A 214 0.94 10.82 -12.58
N THR A 215 1.14 12.05 -12.08
CA THR A 215 0.05 13.04 -11.96
C THR A 215 0.06 14.11 -13.05
N GLY A 216 1.03 14.06 -13.98
CA GLY A 216 1.20 15.04 -15.06
C GLY A 216 1.74 16.41 -14.63
N LYS A 217 2.07 16.62 -13.33
CA LYS A 217 2.54 17.92 -12.83
C LYS A 217 4.05 18.16 -12.96
N TYR A 218 4.83 17.10 -13.21
CA TYR A 218 6.29 17.19 -13.42
C TYR A 218 6.60 17.05 -14.89
N THR A 219 7.54 17.84 -15.37
CA THR A 219 8.01 17.84 -16.76
C THR A 219 9.53 17.64 -16.82
N ARG A 220 10.03 17.19 -17.96
CA ARG A 220 11.46 16.91 -18.20
C ARG A 220 12.34 18.13 -18.00
N GLU A 221 11.85 19.32 -18.39
CA GLU A 221 12.62 20.56 -18.44
C GLU A 221 12.27 21.55 -17.32
N GLY A 222 11.36 21.18 -16.41
CA GLY A 222 10.85 22.07 -15.38
C GLY A 222 11.31 21.72 -13.97
N ASP A 223 11.43 22.74 -13.13
CA ASP A 223 11.56 22.54 -11.69
C ASP A 223 10.29 21.91 -11.11
N ALA A 224 10.45 21.19 -10.00
CA ALA A 224 9.29 20.65 -9.29
C ALA A 224 8.39 21.79 -8.81
N PRO A 225 7.06 21.76 -9.07
CA PRO A 225 6.14 22.78 -8.58
C PRO A 225 6.29 22.99 -7.07
N GLU A 226 6.28 24.26 -6.63
CA GLU A 226 6.42 24.62 -5.22
C GLU A 226 5.40 23.87 -4.35
N GLY A 227 5.83 23.37 -3.20
CA GLY A 227 5.00 22.60 -2.28
C GLY A 227 4.66 21.17 -2.76
N SER A 228 5.17 20.76 -3.93
CA SER A 228 5.03 19.36 -4.39
C SER A 228 6.01 18.44 -3.67
N ARG A 229 5.76 17.12 -3.73
CA ARG A 229 6.61 16.14 -3.03
C ARG A 229 8.06 16.17 -3.48
N LEU A 230 8.32 16.30 -4.79
CA LEU A 230 9.67 16.29 -5.35
C LEU A 230 10.37 17.64 -5.30
N SER A 231 9.70 18.73 -4.82
CA SER A 231 10.35 20.02 -4.58
C SER A 231 11.17 20.03 -3.27
N HIS A 232 10.98 19.04 -2.37
CA HIS A 232 11.78 18.93 -1.15
C HIS A 232 13.20 18.45 -1.46
N ASP A 233 14.23 19.05 -0.85
CA ASP A 233 15.64 18.72 -1.08
C ASP A 233 15.96 17.24 -0.98
N SER A 234 15.37 16.54 0.01
CA SER A 234 15.55 15.10 0.19
C SER A 234 14.98 14.23 -0.93
N GLN A 235 14.16 14.80 -1.82
CA GLN A 235 13.47 14.09 -2.90
C GLN A 235 13.92 14.54 -4.31
N GLN A 236 14.70 15.61 -4.43
CA GLN A 236 15.15 16.15 -5.74
C GLN A 236 15.91 15.13 -6.57
N HIS A 237 16.69 14.24 -5.93
CA HIS A 237 17.40 13.16 -6.62
C HIS A 237 16.47 12.23 -7.41
N ARG A 238 15.21 12.05 -6.97
CA ARG A 238 14.22 11.23 -7.67
C ARG A 238 13.70 11.90 -8.94
N LEU A 239 13.58 13.23 -8.94
CA LEU A 239 13.22 13.99 -10.14
C LEU A 239 14.37 13.95 -11.14
N ALA A 240 15.60 14.16 -10.67
CA ALA A 240 16.80 14.15 -11.52
C ALA A 240 17.07 12.77 -12.17
N SER A 241 16.65 11.68 -11.51
CA SER A 241 16.80 10.32 -12.02
C SER A 241 15.53 9.76 -12.66
N ALA A 242 14.48 10.59 -12.85
CA ALA A 242 13.22 10.12 -13.39
C ALA A 242 13.35 9.72 -14.88
N ASP A 243 12.80 8.58 -15.23
CA ASP A 243 12.63 8.10 -16.60
C ASP A 243 11.41 8.82 -17.23
N PHE A 244 11.66 10.01 -17.78
CA PHE A 244 10.61 10.78 -18.42
C PHE A 244 10.14 10.16 -19.75
N ASP A 245 10.95 9.35 -20.42
CA ASP A 245 10.49 8.65 -21.63
C ASP A 245 9.32 7.72 -21.29
N ARG A 246 9.39 7.06 -20.13
CA ARG A 246 8.30 6.22 -19.62
C ARG A 246 7.08 7.03 -19.17
N VAL A 247 7.29 8.14 -18.48
CA VAL A 247 6.20 9.03 -18.06
C VAL A 247 5.46 9.58 -19.27
N ASP A 248 6.21 10.07 -20.28
CA ASP A 248 5.67 10.63 -21.51
C ASP A 248 4.90 9.54 -22.30
N ALA A 249 5.46 8.33 -22.43
CA ALA A 249 4.77 7.23 -23.11
C ALA A 249 3.44 6.83 -22.44
N LEU A 250 3.37 6.84 -21.10
CA LEU A 250 2.13 6.61 -20.37
C LEU A 250 1.13 7.78 -20.55
N ALA A 251 1.62 9.01 -20.61
CA ALA A 251 0.78 10.20 -20.86
C ALA A 251 0.22 10.21 -22.28
N ASP A 252 1.06 9.89 -23.28
CA ASP A 252 0.64 9.77 -24.68
C ASP A 252 -0.40 8.66 -24.85
N TYR A 253 -0.18 7.52 -24.17
CA TYR A 253 -1.16 6.44 -24.15
C TYR A 253 -2.51 6.90 -23.57
N ALA A 254 -2.51 7.57 -22.42
CA ALA A 254 -3.71 8.10 -21.80
C ALA A 254 -4.46 9.07 -22.75
N SER A 255 -3.72 10.01 -23.35
CA SER A 255 -4.25 10.97 -24.32
C SER A 255 -4.89 10.28 -25.52
N ALA A 256 -4.23 9.26 -26.10
CA ALA A 256 -4.75 8.49 -27.24
C ALA A 256 -6.04 7.72 -26.91
N ARG A 257 -6.26 7.39 -25.65
CA ARG A 257 -7.48 6.74 -25.13
C ARG A 257 -8.55 7.72 -24.66
N GLY A 258 -8.25 9.02 -24.61
CA GLY A 258 -9.16 10.05 -24.13
C GLY A 258 -9.40 9.97 -22.62
N VAL A 259 -8.42 9.48 -21.86
CA VAL A 259 -8.44 9.41 -20.39
C VAL A 259 -7.26 10.21 -19.81
N GLU A 260 -7.31 10.51 -18.51
CA GLU A 260 -6.23 11.20 -17.85
C GLU A 260 -5.08 10.23 -17.47
N LEU A 261 -3.84 10.74 -17.38
CA LEU A 261 -2.70 9.94 -16.89
C LEU A 261 -2.97 9.33 -15.49
N LEU A 262 -3.72 10.02 -14.66
CA LEU A 262 -4.11 9.54 -13.33
C LEU A 262 -5.04 8.32 -13.42
N ASP A 263 -5.95 8.28 -14.40
CA ASP A 263 -6.84 7.14 -14.66
C ASP A 263 -6.01 5.90 -15.01
N VAL A 264 -5.04 6.08 -15.91
CA VAL A 264 -4.10 5.01 -16.27
C VAL A 264 -3.30 4.55 -15.05
N ALA A 265 -2.77 5.48 -14.25
CA ALA A 265 -1.93 5.16 -13.10
C ALA A 265 -2.68 4.38 -12.00
N ILE A 266 -3.91 4.76 -11.68
CA ILE A 266 -4.69 4.12 -10.60
C ILE A 266 -5.54 2.98 -11.15
N GLY A 267 -6.36 3.22 -12.18
CA GLY A 267 -7.25 2.21 -12.76
C GLY A 267 -6.48 1.08 -13.43
N GLY A 268 -5.42 1.40 -14.18
CA GLY A 268 -4.54 0.42 -14.81
C GLY A 268 -3.78 -0.44 -13.80
N LEU A 269 -3.33 0.16 -12.68
CA LEU A 269 -2.71 -0.59 -11.60
C LEU A 269 -3.72 -1.45 -10.84
N ALA A 270 -4.92 -0.92 -10.57
CA ALA A 270 -5.99 -1.67 -9.93
C ALA A 270 -6.46 -2.88 -10.74
N ALA A 271 -6.23 -2.90 -12.05
CA ALA A 271 -6.58 -4.02 -12.92
C ALA A 271 -5.51 -5.13 -12.96
N GLN A 272 -4.34 -4.90 -12.37
CA GLN A 272 -3.27 -5.92 -12.36
C GLN A 272 -3.64 -7.12 -11.48
N PRO A 273 -3.14 -8.33 -11.81
CA PRO A 273 -3.33 -9.52 -10.99
C PRO A 273 -2.91 -9.30 -9.53
N ALA A 274 -3.54 -10.01 -8.62
CA ALA A 274 -3.31 -9.93 -7.17
C ALA A 274 -3.60 -8.57 -6.51
N VAL A 275 -3.75 -7.46 -7.25
CA VAL A 275 -4.02 -6.13 -6.65
C VAL A 275 -5.42 -6.08 -6.07
N SER A 276 -5.50 -5.94 -4.74
CA SER A 276 -6.78 -5.82 -4.02
C SER A 276 -7.21 -4.37 -3.82
N SER A 277 -6.29 -3.48 -3.47
CA SER A 277 -6.54 -2.04 -3.29
C SER A 277 -5.29 -1.24 -3.60
N VAL A 278 -5.43 -0.15 -4.34
CA VAL A 278 -4.34 0.80 -4.63
C VAL A 278 -4.31 1.86 -3.54
N ILE A 279 -3.23 1.89 -2.74
CA ILE A 279 -3.09 2.83 -1.64
C ILE A 279 -2.54 4.15 -2.15
N ALA A 280 -3.42 5.14 -2.31
CA ALA A 280 -3.06 6.47 -2.75
C ALA A 280 -2.93 7.44 -1.56
N GLY A 281 -1.75 8.04 -1.40
CA GLY A 281 -1.51 9.05 -0.37
C GLY A 281 -2.24 10.36 -0.68
N VAL A 282 -2.92 10.93 0.30
CA VAL A 282 -3.69 12.17 0.17
C VAL A 282 -3.33 13.17 1.26
N SER A 283 -3.50 14.46 0.97
CA SER A 283 -3.35 15.57 1.91
C SER A 283 -4.51 16.57 1.90
N ARG A 284 -5.53 16.34 1.06
CA ARG A 284 -6.76 17.11 0.96
C ARG A 284 -7.89 16.29 0.34
N ALA A 285 -9.13 16.65 0.64
CA ALA A 285 -10.34 15.91 0.21
C ALA A 285 -10.49 15.83 -1.32
N GLU A 286 -10.09 16.87 -2.07
CA GLU A 286 -10.17 16.87 -3.53
C GLU A 286 -9.34 15.74 -4.17
N GLN A 287 -8.23 15.35 -3.52
CA GLN A 287 -7.43 14.21 -4.00
C GLN A 287 -8.16 12.87 -3.81
N VAL A 288 -9.03 12.76 -2.82
CA VAL A 288 -9.88 11.55 -2.67
C VAL A 288 -10.82 11.46 -3.87
N HIS A 289 -11.50 12.56 -4.23
CA HIS A 289 -12.39 12.61 -5.39
C HIS A 289 -11.67 12.21 -6.69
N THR A 290 -10.49 12.79 -6.95
CA THR A 290 -9.74 12.52 -8.18
C THR A 290 -9.22 11.09 -8.22
N ASN A 291 -8.71 10.55 -7.10
CA ASN A 291 -8.21 9.17 -7.03
C ASN A 291 -9.35 8.14 -7.20
N VAL A 292 -10.51 8.41 -6.60
CA VAL A 292 -11.71 7.56 -6.75
C VAL A 292 -12.22 7.56 -8.18
N ALA A 293 -12.28 8.73 -8.82
CA ALA A 293 -12.65 8.85 -10.23
C ALA A 293 -11.67 8.06 -11.12
N ALA A 294 -10.38 8.23 -10.91
CA ALA A 294 -9.34 7.49 -11.62
C ALA A 294 -9.43 5.97 -11.41
N GLY A 295 -9.76 5.52 -10.20
CA GLY A 295 -9.99 4.11 -9.90
C GLY A 295 -11.24 3.51 -10.57
N ALA A 296 -12.11 4.32 -11.16
CA ALA A 296 -13.27 3.86 -11.91
C ALA A 296 -12.92 3.40 -13.34
N TRP A 297 -11.77 3.82 -13.88
CA TRP A 297 -11.33 3.35 -15.20
C TRP A 297 -11.04 1.85 -15.16
N GLU A 298 -11.62 1.12 -16.12
CA GLU A 298 -11.45 -0.31 -16.31
C GLU A 298 -10.78 -0.57 -17.66
N PRO A 299 -9.45 -0.84 -17.69
CA PRO A 299 -8.76 -1.17 -18.92
C PRO A 299 -9.24 -2.50 -19.49
N SER A 300 -9.35 -2.57 -20.82
CA SER A 300 -9.56 -3.82 -21.54
C SER A 300 -8.30 -4.70 -21.53
N ALA A 301 -8.38 -5.93 -22.00
CA ALA A 301 -7.22 -6.79 -22.17
C ALA A 301 -6.18 -6.17 -23.11
N ASP A 302 -6.62 -5.53 -24.19
CA ASP A 302 -5.73 -4.83 -25.15
C ASP A 302 -5.03 -3.63 -24.48
N ASP A 303 -5.72 -2.93 -23.58
CA ASP A 303 -5.13 -1.85 -22.79
C ASP A 303 -4.03 -2.37 -21.87
N LEU A 304 -4.28 -3.47 -21.17
CA LEU A 304 -3.28 -4.07 -20.29
C LEU A 304 -2.04 -4.57 -21.03
N GLU A 305 -2.23 -5.13 -22.24
CA GLU A 305 -1.12 -5.55 -23.10
C GLU A 305 -0.31 -4.33 -23.61
N ALA A 306 -0.97 -3.27 -24.05
CA ALA A 306 -0.31 -2.04 -24.48
C ALA A 306 0.49 -1.39 -23.34
N LEU A 307 -0.09 -1.33 -22.14
CA LEU A 307 0.59 -0.82 -20.94
C LEU A 307 1.78 -1.70 -20.53
N ALA A 308 1.72 -3.01 -20.75
CA ALA A 308 2.84 -3.91 -20.54
C ALA A 308 3.97 -3.66 -21.54
N GLU A 309 3.66 -3.37 -22.81
CA GLU A 309 4.63 -3.08 -23.86
C GLU A 309 5.42 -1.79 -23.62
N ILE A 310 4.76 -0.71 -23.14
CA ILE A 310 5.43 0.54 -22.78
C ILE A 310 6.58 0.28 -21.78
N ASN A 311 6.40 -0.65 -20.85
CA ASN A 311 7.41 -0.97 -19.86
C ASN A 311 8.54 -1.85 -20.40
N ARG A 312 8.24 -2.74 -21.37
CA ARG A 312 9.26 -3.60 -22.02
C ARG A 312 10.21 -2.81 -22.92
N SER A 313 9.69 -1.86 -23.67
CA SER A 313 10.47 -1.05 -24.59
C SER A 313 11.46 -0.08 -23.91
N ALA A 314 11.19 0.29 -22.66
CA ALA A 314 12.06 1.18 -21.87
C ALA A 314 13.27 0.48 -21.24
N LEU A 315 13.41 -0.86 -21.35
CA LEU A 315 14.53 -1.65 -20.84
C LEU A 315 15.23 -2.41 -21.99
N PRO A 316 16.11 -1.78 -22.79
CA PRO A 316 16.85 -2.51 -23.79
C PRO A 316 17.87 -3.44 -23.11
N GLY A 317 17.61 -4.74 -23.14
CA GLY A 317 18.60 -5.78 -22.79
C GLY A 317 18.21 -6.80 -21.72
N MET A 318 17.06 -6.72 -21.05
CA MET A 318 16.57 -7.80 -20.19
C MET A 318 15.60 -8.70 -20.97
N THR A 319 16.07 -9.88 -21.34
CA THR A 319 15.19 -10.94 -21.85
C THR A 319 14.40 -11.51 -20.68
N HIS A 320 13.11 -11.21 -20.62
CA HIS A 320 12.19 -11.92 -19.73
C HIS A 320 12.22 -13.42 -19.99
N ARG A 321 12.53 -14.23 -19.00
CA ARG A 321 12.24 -15.66 -19.05
C ARG A 321 10.74 -15.85 -18.95
N SER A 322 10.05 -15.93 -20.08
CA SER A 322 8.64 -16.34 -20.10
C SER A 322 8.57 -17.83 -19.75
N TYR A 323 8.14 -18.14 -18.54
CA TYR A 323 7.71 -19.49 -18.21
C TYR A 323 6.28 -19.67 -18.72
N THR A 324 6.15 -20.24 -19.91
CA THR A 324 4.84 -20.70 -20.39
C THR A 324 4.52 -21.99 -19.65
N VAL A 325 3.68 -21.92 -18.65
CA VAL A 325 3.07 -23.11 -18.04
C VAL A 325 2.06 -23.63 -19.05
N GLN A 326 2.43 -24.68 -19.80
CA GLN A 326 1.46 -25.45 -20.55
C GLN A 326 0.54 -26.17 -19.52
N ARG A 327 -0.73 -25.86 -19.57
CA ARG A 327 -1.78 -26.58 -18.84
C ARG A 327 -2.16 -27.85 -19.60
#